data_d5dd837c0f34d988e1accdb7249009cc
#
_entry.id   d5dd837c0f34d988e1accdb7249009cc
#
_cell.length_a   1.000
_cell.length_b   1.000
_cell.length_c   1.000
_cell.angle_alpha   90.00
_cell.angle_beta   90.00
_cell.angle_gamma   90.00
#
_symmetry.space_group_name_H-M   'P 1'
#
loop_
_entity.id
_entity.type
_entity.pdbx_description
1 polymer ?
#
loop_
_entity_poly.entity_id
_entity_poly.type
_entity_poly.pdbx_seq_one_letter_code
_entity_poly.pdbx_strand_id
1 'polypeptide(L)'
;MTAAAVHPDEIAAILESDGMTDTHIRLTYGRQDSFALAEALYERTDRRHPAPEPPQPTPWHTGLAGCLLRGLVFALPGLAYVLGAPLLATGPGRYGLPPGTVPLFAGAVTGWVWNQALSHRAYTWLGLGDRRAATRALLTGAPAGAAAGAAVAVAAAAPGETPAVLFGAGQALYLAAATVLLVLGRERALLCALLPLAGAVPAFRYDLPEPFRIALLLASLTATTCVAARALRPEPGEQPPRTRGGPPFAASLPYGLFGLGSGLLVLYAGADAVVALTLSMGPAEWLLHRFRGASLTRLRLLTTAYEFRRAVTGMLARSLGAYLGVLAALTLTAAALWPGTAALAPGRIGSLLLVGAVLWLGLLLQAFGGVSSAAAVCLLAAGAQTLMPPAAAPVAAGAAAAVLCVLTGVLLARPTTHRF
;
A
#
# COMPACT_ATOMS: atom_id res chain seq x y z
N MET A 1 -37.98 9.69 12.61
CA MET A 1 -37.43 8.56 13.42
C MET A 1 -38.50 7.51 13.72
N THR A 2 -39.65 7.85 14.30
CA THR A 2 -40.75 6.91 14.64
C THR A 2 -41.32 6.11 13.44
N ALA A 3 -41.38 6.71 12.24
CA ALA A 3 -41.88 6.04 11.02
C ALA A 3 -40.96 4.91 10.47
N ALA A 4 -39.71 4.85 10.91
CA ALA A 4 -38.74 3.85 10.51
C ALA A 4 -38.57 2.72 11.54
N ALA A 5 -39.18 2.82 12.69
CA ALA A 5 -39.09 1.83 13.76
C ALA A 5 -39.72 0.49 13.34
N VAL A 6 -39.02 -0.60 13.59
CA VAL A 6 -39.47 -1.95 13.28
C VAL A 6 -40.34 -2.52 14.41
N HIS A 7 -40.12 -2.06 15.66
CA HIS A 7 -40.82 -2.50 16.84
C HIS A 7 -41.16 -1.30 17.76
N PRO A 8 -42.28 -1.32 18.52
CA PRO A 8 -42.60 -0.25 19.47
C PRO A 8 -41.48 0.03 20.48
N ASP A 9 -40.74 -0.98 20.92
CA ASP A 9 -39.64 -0.85 21.88
C ASP A 9 -38.52 0.10 21.40
N GLU A 10 -38.31 0.19 20.08
CA GLU A 10 -37.35 1.16 19.52
C GLU A 10 -37.81 2.61 19.75
N ILE A 11 -39.14 2.84 19.67
CA ILE A 11 -39.71 4.13 19.93
C ILE A 11 -39.63 4.42 21.44
N ALA A 12 -39.90 3.43 22.30
CA ALA A 12 -39.75 3.57 23.74
C ALA A 12 -38.34 3.96 24.13
N ALA A 13 -37.33 3.27 23.57
CA ALA A 13 -35.91 3.58 23.77
C ALA A 13 -35.54 5.01 23.32
N ILE A 14 -36.12 5.49 22.22
CA ILE A 14 -35.92 6.88 21.75
C ILE A 14 -36.54 7.86 22.74
N LEU A 15 -37.77 7.62 23.19
CA LEU A 15 -38.45 8.50 24.18
C LEU A 15 -37.66 8.59 25.49
N GLU A 16 -37.12 7.48 25.97
CA GLU A 16 -36.28 7.40 27.17
C GLU A 16 -34.94 8.12 26.96
N SER A 17 -34.31 7.94 25.79
CA SER A 17 -33.05 8.62 25.47
C SER A 17 -33.19 10.13 25.35
N ASP A 18 -34.37 10.59 24.94
CA ASP A 18 -34.74 12.02 24.92
C ASP A 18 -35.11 12.55 26.31
N GLY A 19 -35.00 11.72 27.34
CA GLY A 19 -35.23 12.13 28.73
C GLY A 19 -36.70 12.21 29.15
N MET A 20 -37.63 11.60 28.39
CA MET A 20 -39.04 11.56 28.77
C MET A 20 -39.27 10.58 29.92
N THR A 21 -39.70 11.12 31.06
CA THR A 21 -40.04 10.30 32.23
C THR A 21 -41.51 9.87 32.20
N ASP A 22 -41.86 8.75 32.82
CA ASP A 22 -43.25 8.24 32.90
C ASP A 22 -44.21 9.28 33.51
N THR A 23 -43.71 10.10 34.44
CA THR A 23 -44.50 11.18 35.02
C THR A 23 -44.84 12.26 33.98
N HIS A 24 -43.88 12.63 33.15
CA HIS A 24 -44.08 13.57 32.05
C HIS A 24 -45.05 13.01 31.01
N ILE A 25 -44.90 11.72 30.66
CA ILE A 25 -45.75 11.03 29.70
C ILE A 25 -47.21 10.95 30.19
N ARG A 26 -47.41 10.64 31.47
CA ARG A 26 -48.75 10.63 32.09
C ARG A 26 -49.44 11.99 32.06
N LEU A 27 -48.73 13.03 32.43
CA LEU A 27 -49.30 14.38 32.51
C LEU A 27 -49.53 14.99 31.14
N THR A 28 -48.67 14.72 30.17
CA THR A 28 -48.70 15.40 28.86
C THR A 28 -49.49 14.60 27.81
N TYR A 29 -49.36 13.27 27.80
CA TYR A 29 -49.91 12.40 26.75
C TYR A 29 -51.02 11.46 27.26
N GLY A 30 -51.26 11.43 28.59
CA GLY A 30 -52.32 10.58 29.18
C GLY A 30 -52.03 9.06 29.07
N ARG A 31 -50.77 8.66 28.89
CA ARG A 31 -50.33 7.25 28.83
C ARG A 31 -49.62 6.87 30.11
N GLN A 32 -49.60 5.55 30.43
CA GLN A 32 -49.06 5.08 31.70
C GLN A 32 -47.54 5.20 31.80
N ASP A 33 -46.85 4.91 30.71
CA ASP A 33 -45.40 4.84 30.62
C ASP A 33 -44.89 5.05 29.17
N SER A 34 -43.57 4.98 28.98
CA SER A 34 -42.90 5.12 27.69
C SER A 34 -43.33 4.03 26.69
N PHE A 35 -43.60 2.81 27.13
CA PHE A 35 -44.03 1.70 26.28
C PHE A 35 -45.46 1.89 25.75
N ALA A 36 -46.39 2.27 26.62
CA ALA A 36 -47.78 2.56 26.23
C ALA A 36 -47.89 3.75 25.26
N LEU A 37 -47.02 4.74 25.39
CA LEU A 37 -46.91 5.84 24.44
C LEU A 37 -46.30 5.40 23.12
N ALA A 38 -45.24 4.58 23.18
CA ALA A 38 -44.57 4.03 22.00
C ALA A 38 -45.49 3.13 21.16
N GLU A 39 -46.28 2.25 21.79
CA GLU A 39 -47.30 1.45 21.13
C GLU A 39 -48.33 2.33 20.39
N ALA A 40 -48.87 3.35 21.07
CA ALA A 40 -49.84 4.25 20.47
C ALA A 40 -49.26 5.06 19.28
N LEU A 41 -47.99 5.46 19.36
CA LEU A 41 -47.27 6.12 18.27
C LEU A 41 -47.00 5.16 17.11
N TYR A 42 -46.63 3.93 17.45
CA TYR A 42 -46.36 2.89 16.46
C TYR A 42 -47.60 2.52 15.65
N GLU A 43 -48.80 2.44 16.28
CA GLU A 43 -50.05 2.16 15.60
C GLU A 43 -50.56 3.33 14.73
N ARG A 44 -50.28 4.57 15.12
CA ARG A 44 -50.76 5.78 14.43
C ARG A 44 -49.83 6.28 13.33
N THR A 45 -48.59 5.79 13.29
CA THR A 45 -47.62 6.25 12.32
C THR A 45 -47.60 5.34 11.11
N ASP A 46 -47.86 5.89 9.92
CA ASP A 46 -47.69 5.18 8.66
C ASP A 46 -46.23 4.69 8.52
N ARG A 47 -46.07 3.39 8.49
CA ARG A 47 -44.73 2.76 8.41
C ARG A 47 -44.10 3.02 7.07
N ARG A 48 -43.06 3.83 7.05
CA ARG A 48 -42.17 3.96 5.91
C ARG A 48 -40.86 3.26 6.24
N HIS A 49 -40.79 1.98 5.89
CA HIS A 49 -39.49 1.31 5.82
C HIS A 49 -38.74 1.95 4.63
N PRO A 50 -37.68 2.74 4.85
CA PRO A 50 -36.86 3.17 3.73
C PRO A 50 -36.45 1.89 3.00
N ALA A 51 -36.59 1.90 1.66
CA ALA A 51 -36.03 0.83 0.86
C ALA A 51 -34.57 0.63 1.31
N PRO A 52 -34.10 -0.62 1.46
CA PRO A 52 -32.71 -0.85 1.83
C PRO A 52 -31.85 0.04 0.96
N GLU A 53 -31.09 0.96 1.58
CA GLU A 53 -30.15 1.77 0.81
C GLU A 53 -29.36 0.82 -0.09
N PRO A 54 -29.30 1.08 -1.40
CA PRO A 54 -28.47 0.26 -2.27
C PRO A 54 -27.12 0.15 -1.61
N PRO A 55 -26.56 -1.08 -1.49
CA PRO A 55 -25.32 -1.28 -0.76
C PRO A 55 -24.32 -0.24 -1.24
N GLN A 56 -23.96 0.69 -0.35
CA GLN A 56 -23.00 1.74 -0.67
C GLN A 56 -21.79 1.04 -1.27
N PRO A 57 -21.30 1.47 -2.45
CA PRO A 57 -20.15 0.85 -3.06
C PRO A 57 -19.06 0.85 -2.00
N THR A 58 -18.72 -0.34 -1.53
CA THR A 58 -17.69 -0.47 -0.51
C THR A 58 -16.46 0.25 -1.05
N PRO A 59 -15.79 1.12 -0.27
CA PRO A 59 -14.61 1.87 -0.72
C PRO A 59 -13.49 0.96 -1.27
N TRP A 60 -13.66 -0.34 -1.10
CA TRP A 60 -12.77 -1.43 -1.51
C TRP A 60 -13.08 -2.03 -2.89
N HIS A 61 -14.09 -1.54 -3.63
CA HIS A 61 -14.34 -1.91 -5.02
C HIS A 61 -13.45 -1.11 -5.98
N THR A 62 -12.15 -1.28 -5.86
CA THR A 62 -11.23 -0.87 -6.92
C THR A 62 -11.37 -1.87 -8.06
N GLY A 63 -11.84 -1.41 -9.22
CA GLY A 63 -11.93 -2.25 -10.41
C GLY A 63 -10.54 -2.75 -10.82
N LEU A 64 -10.46 -3.92 -11.47
CA LEU A 64 -9.21 -4.49 -11.99
C LEU A 64 -8.38 -3.47 -12.79
N ALA A 65 -9.06 -2.64 -13.59
CA ALA A 65 -8.40 -1.59 -14.38
C ALA A 65 -7.64 -0.57 -13.52
N GLY A 66 -8.19 -0.16 -12.37
CA GLY A 66 -7.51 0.76 -11.44
C GLY A 66 -6.27 0.10 -10.82
N CYS A 67 -6.35 -1.17 -10.44
CA CYS A 67 -5.21 -1.90 -9.89
C CYS A 67 -4.12 -2.14 -10.94
N LEU A 68 -4.48 -2.45 -12.19
CA LEU A 68 -3.53 -2.57 -13.30
C LEU A 68 -2.86 -1.23 -13.62
N LEU A 69 -3.61 -0.12 -13.57
CA LEU A 69 -3.06 1.23 -13.71
C LEU A 69 -1.98 1.49 -12.65
N ARG A 70 -2.24 1.15 -11.39
CA ARG A 70 -1.23 1.25 -10.32
C ARG A 70 -0.02 0.36 -10.58
N GLY A 71 -0.22 -0.89 -11.00
CA GLY A 71 0.88 -1.77 -11.37
C GLY A 71 1.77 -1.16 -12.46
N LEU A 72 1.18 -0.53 -13.47
CA LEU A 72 1.90 0.18 -14.53
C LEU A 72 2.65 1.40 -13.98
N VAL A 73 2.00 2.21 -13.14
CA VAL A 73 2.63 3.38 -12.49
C VAL A 73 3.84 2.97 -11.64
N PHE A 74 3.81 1.80 -11.00
CA PHE A 74 4.95 1.29 -10.24
C PHE A 74 6.05 0.68 -11.13
N ALA A 75 5.71 0.16 -12.30
CA ALA A 75 6.69 -0.44 -13.22
C ALA A 75 7.44 0.61 -14.08
N LEU A 76 6.75 1.68 -14.50
CA LEU A 76 7.34 2.72 -15.37
C LEU A 76 8.64 3.33 -14.85
N PRO A 77 8.82 3.61 -13.55
CA PRO A 77 10.08 4.11 -13.01
C PRO A 77 11.28 3.18 -13.24
N GLY A 78 11.03 1.89 -13.43
CA GLY A 78 12.07 0.94 -13.83
C GLY A 78 12.76 1.32 -15.14
N LEU A 79 12.04 1.99 -16.07
CA LEU A 79 12.63 2.49 -17.32
C LEU A 79 13.63 3.63 -17.08
N ALA A 80 13.53 4.34 -15.96
CA ALA A 80 14.55 5.33 -15.61
C ALA A 80 15.91 4.70 -15.37
N TYR A 81 15.96 3.48 -14.81
CA TYR A 81 17.21 2.75 -14.65
C TYR A 81 17.78 2.27 -15.99
N VAL A 82 16.95 1.92 -16.96
CA VAL A 82 17.39 1.59 -18.33
C VAL A 82 18.02 2.80 -19.00
N LEU A 83 17.40 3.99 -18.85
CA LEU A 83 17.98 5.25 -19.35
C LEU A 83 19.25 5.63 -18.60
N GLY A 84 19.28 5.44 -17.29
CA GLY A 84 20.39 5.83 -16.42
C GLY A 84 21.58 4.87 -16.46
N ALA A 85 21.38 3.59 -16.80
CA ALA A 85 22.41 2.56 -16.70
C ALA A 85 23.77 2.94 -17.32
N PRO A 86 23.85 3.52 -18.53
CA PRO A 86 25.14 3.93 -19.09
C PRO A 86 25.80 5.09 -18.33
N LEU A 87 24.98 5.98 -17.71
CA LEU A 87 25.47 7.11 -16.91
C LEU A 87 26.02 6.65 -15.55
N LEU A 88 25.53 5.49 -15.07
CA LEU A 88 25.87 4.94 -13.75
C LEU A 88 27.08 4.01 -13.79
N ALA A 89 27.49 3.56 -14.96
CA ALA A 89 28.60 2.63 -15.15
C ALA A 89 29.99 3.24 -14.96
N THR A 90 30.10 4.34 -14.21
CA THR A 90 31.35 5.09 -13.98
C THR A 90 31.90 4.80 -12.59
N GLY A 91 33.19 4.55 -12.50
CA GLY A 91 33.93 4.33 -11.25
C GLY A 91 34.21 2.87 -10.92
N PRO A 92 34.92 2.58 -9.83
CA PRO A 92 35.22 1.23 -9.38
C PRO A 92 34.00 0.58 -8.72
N GLY A 93 33.78 -0.72 -9.02
CA GLY A 93 32.81 -1.53 -8.28
C GLY A 93 33.25 -1.70 -6.81
N ARG A 94 32.27 -1.75 -5.89
CA ARG A 94 32.50 -1.91 -4.44
C ARG A 94 31.69 -3.07 -3.89
N TYR A 95 32.28 -3.86 -3.00
CA TYR A 95 31.60 -5.00 -2.36
C TYR A 95 31.10 -6.06 -3.37
N GLY A 96 31.78 -6.20 -4.53
CA GLY A 96 31.32 -7.11 -5.60
C GLY A 96 30.10 -6.60 -6.40
N LEU A 97 29.67 -5.35 -6.16
CA LEU A 97 28.57 -4.71 -6.87
C LEU A 97 29.07 -3.80 -7.99
N PRO A 98 28.29 -3.60 -9.06
CA PRO A 98 28.61 -2.66 -10.12
C PRO A 98 28.83 -1.23 -9.59
N PRO A 99 29.59 -0.39 -10.32
CA PRO A 99 29.77 1.01 -9.95
C PRO A 99 28.43 1.72 -9.71
N GLY A 100 28.41 2.68 -8.76
CA GLY A 100 27.25 3.49 -8.44
C GLY A 100 26.11 2.77 -7.71
N THR A 101 26.15 1.44 -7.57
CA THR A 101 25.08 0.65 -6.94
C THR A 101 24.87 1.03 -5.46
N VAL A 102 25.97 1.25 -4.72
CA VAL A 102 25.92 1.51 -3.27
C VAL A 102 25.18 2.82 -2.95
N PRO A 103 25.53 3.99 -3.51
CA PRO A 103 24.82 5.23 -3.23
C PRO A 103 23.37 5.22 -3.72
N LEU A 104 23.11 4.64 -4.90
CA LEU A 104 21.76 4.50 -5.42
C LEU A 104 20.87 3.70 -4.48
N PHE A 105 21.40 2.58 -4.02
CA PHE A 105 20.65 1.65 -3.20
C PHE A 105 20.42 2.23 -1.80
N ALA A 106 21.43 2.83 -1.18
CA ALA A 106 21.31 3.45 0.13
C ALA A 106 20.26 4.58 0.13
N GLY A 107 20.28 5.43 -0.91
CA GLY A 107 19.27 6.47 -1.11
C GLY A 107 17.88 5.93 -1.36
N ALA A 108 17.75 4.89 -2.20
CA ALA A 108 16.47 4.27 -2.52
C ALA A 108 15.81 3.63 -1.30
N VAL A 109 16.55 2.86 -0.52
CA VAL A 109 16.03 2.22 0.72
C VAL A 109 15.62 3.27 1.73
N THR A 110 16.42 4.31 1.92
CA THR A 110 16.09 5.43 2.82
C THR A 110 14.79 6.11 2.38
N GLY A 111 14.67 6.44 1.10
CA GLY A 111 13.44 7.01 0.54
C GLY A 111 12.25 6.09 0.70
N TRP A 112 12.40 4.79 0.49
CA TRP A 112 11.34 3.82 0.63
C TRP A 112 10.84 3.71 2.07
N VAL A 113 11.75 3.55 3.04
CA VAL A 113 11.43 3.54 4.49
C VAL A 113 10.66 4.79 4.89
N TRP A 114 11.17 5.95 4.48
CA TRP A 114 10.56 7.23 4.80
C TRP A 114 9.15 7.37 4.21
N ASN A 115 9.01 7.06 2.93
CA ASN A 115 7.74 7.22 2.23
C ASN A 115 6.66 6.23 2.70
N GLN A 116 7.02 5.03 3.15
CA GLN A 116 6.08 4.11 3.79
C GLN A 116 5.54 4.67 5.11
N ALA A 117 6.42 5.21 5.96
CA ALA A 117 6.01 5.85 7.21
C ALA A 117 5.16 7.11 6.96
N LEU A 118 5.56 7.93 5.98
CA LEU A 118 4.86 9.14 5.60
C LEU A 118 3.46 8.83 5.03
N SER A 119 3.35 7.82 4.16
CA SER A 119 2.08 7.39 3.59
C SER A 119 1.11 6.94 4.69
N HIS A 120 1.56 6.10 5.61
CA HIS A 120 0.74 5.68 6.75
C HIS A 120 0.23 6.88 7.54
N ARG A 121 1.11 7.83 7.87
CA ARG A 121 0.74 9.04 8.61
C ARG A 121 -0.31 9.87 7.85
N ALA A 122 -0.13 10.05 6.55
CA ALA A 122 -1.05 10.82 5.74
C ALA A 122 -2.42 10.12 5.60
N TYR A 123 -2.42 8.79 5.38
CA TYR A 123 -3.67 8.00 5.35
C TYR A 123 -4.40 7.99 6.69
N THR A 124 -3.68 7.99 7.81
CA THR A 124 -4.30 8.10 9.13
C THR A 124 -5.04 9.43 9.28
N TRP A 125 -4.45 10.54 8.85
CA TRP A 125 -5.13 11.84 8.84
C TRP A 125 -6.35 11.87 7.90
N LEU A 126 -6.23 11.26 6.71
CA LEU A 126 -7.36 11.13 5.79
C LEU A 126 -8.48 10.28 6.38
N GLY A 127 -8.15 9.19 7.08
CA GLY A 127 -9.11 8.35 7.79
C GLY A 127 -9.84 9.07 8.94
N LEU A 128 -9.18 10.06 9.56
CA LEU A 128 -9.80 10.95 10.55
C LEU A 128 -10.62 12.10 9.91
N GLY A 129 -10.70 12.17 8.57
CA GLY A 129 -11.39 13.23 7.84
C GLY A 129 -10.64 14.57 7.79
N ASP A 130 -9.38 14.62 8.27
CA ASP A 130 -8.58 15.85 8.27
C ASP A 130 -7.61 15.88 7.06
N ARG A 131 -8.15 16.25 5.90
CA ARG A 131 -7.38 16.37 4.64
C ARG A 131 -6.26 17.43 4.76
N ARG A 132 -6.51 18.53 5.51
CA ARG A 132 -5.48 19.57 5.71
C ARG A 132 -4.27 19.07 6.50
N ALA A 133 -4.51 18.28 7.55
CA ALA A 133 -3.40 17.69 8.31
C ALA A 133 -2.63 16.68 7.46
N ALA A 134 -3.32 15.88 6.64
CA ALA A 134 -2.67 14.99 5.66
C ALA A 134 -1.81 15.77 4.67
N THR A 135 -2.37 16.83 4.05
CA THR A 135 -1.64 17.67 3.08
C THR A 135 -0.42 18.35 3.74
N ARG A 136 -0.54 18.85 4.99
CA ARG A 136 0.60 19.41 5.72
C ARG A 136 1.67 18.37 6.03
N ALA A 137 1.27 17.15 6.44
CA ALA A 137 2.21 16.07 6.69
C ALA A 137 2.99 15.71 5.41
N LEU A 138 2.32 15.71 4.25
CA LEU A 138 2.96 15.48 2.95
C LEU A 138 3.84 16.66 2.53
N LEU A 139 3.38 17.90 2.72
CA LEU A 139 4.12 19.11 2.34
C LEU A 139 5.47 19.23 3.06
N THR A 140 5.53 18.83 4.33
CA THR A 140 6.76 18.85 5.12
C THR A 140 7.55 17.54 5.02
N GLY A 141 6.85 16.41 5.03
CA GLY A 141 7.49 15.09 5.09
C GLY A 141 8.06 14.64 3.75
N ALA A 142 7.45 15.00 2.61
CA ALA A 142 7.96 14.56 1.31
C ALA A 142 9.30 15.21 0.96
N PRO A 143 9.49 16.54 1.08
CA PRO A 143 10.81 17.16 0.88
C PRO A 143 11.86 16.66 1.88
N ALA A 144 11.46 16.44 3.16
CA ALA A 144 12.38 15.92 4.18
C ALA A 144 12.88 14.51 3.82
N GLY A 145 11.99 13.64 3.31
CA GLY A 145 12.37 12.31 2.85
C GLY A 145 13.26 12.33 1.62
N ALA A 146 12.97 13.23 0.66
CA ALA A 146 13.84 13.44 -0.50
C ALA A 146 15.23 13.89 -0.10
N ALA A 147 15.32 14.86 0.81
CA ALA A 147 16.59 15.37 1.35
C ALA A 147 17.36 14.28 2.12
N ALA A 148 16.68 13.49 2.95
CA ALA A 148 17.30 12.38 3.67
C ALA A 148 17.86 11.31 2.72
N GLY A 149 17.09 10.90 1.70
CA GLY A 149 17.53 9.94 0.70
C GLY A 149 18.72 10.45 -0.12
N ALA A 150 18.71 11.72 -0.52
CA ALA A 150 19.82 12.35 -1.21
C ALA A 150 21.07 12.44 -0.33
N ALA A 151 20.91 12.85 0.94
CA ALA A 151 22.03 12.95 1.89
C ALA A 151 22.68 11.59 2.14
N VAL A 152 21.88 10.53 2.29
CA VAL A 152 22.39 9.15 2.45
C VAL A 152 23.11 8.69 1.19
N ALA A 153 22.58 8.98 -0.01
CA ALA A 153 23.26 8.67 -1.26
C ALA A 153 24.63 9.36 -1.35
N VAL A 154 24.72 10.65 -0.96
CA VAL A 154 26.00 11.38 -0.88
C VAL A 154 26.94 10.71 0.10
N ALA A 155 26.48 10.41 1.32
CA ALA A 155 27.31 9.81 2.37
C ALA A 155 27.83 8.40 2.02
N ALA A 156 27.08 7.67 1.21
CA ALA A 156 27.45 6.32 0.76
C ALA A 156 28.36 6.31 -0.47
N ALA A 157 28.51 7.44 -1.16
CA ALA A 157 29.24 7.52 -2.41
C ALA A 157 30.77 7.49 -2.21
N ALA A 158 31.46 6.93 -3.18
CA ALA A 158 32.90 7.02 -3.34
C ALA A 158 33.28 8.15 -4.33
N PRO A 159 34.56 8.59 -4.32
CA PRO A 159 35.04 9.52 -5.33
C PRO A 159 34.78 8.99 -6.75
N GLY A 160 34.25 9.86 -7.62
CA GLY A 160 33.89 9.50 -9.00
C GLY A 160 32.45 8.97 -9.20
N GLU A 161 31.68 8.72 -8.14
CA GLU A 161 30.29 8.23 -8.25
C GLU A 161 29.25 9.38 -8.31
N THR A 162 29.66 10.60 -8.71
CA THR A 162 28.76 11.77 -8.82
C THR A 162 27.51 11.50 -9.66
N PRO A 163 27.57 10.85 -10.83
CA PRO A 163 26.36 10.55 -11.60
C PRO A 163 25.36 9.66 -10.84
N ALA A 164 25.87 8.70 -10.07
CA ALA A 164 25.03 7.83 -9.23
C ALA A 164 24.37 8.61 -8.08
N VAL A 165 25.09 9.55 -7.46
CA VAL A 165 24.53 10.45 -6.43
C VAL A 165 23.43 11.31 -7.01
N LEU A 166 23.65 11.92 -8.18
CA LEU A 166 22.65 12.77 -8.84
C LEU A 166 21.40 11.97 -9.22
N PHE A 167 21.58 10.76 -9.75
CA PHE A 167 20.46 9.87 -10.06
C PHE A 167 19.72 9.46 -8.78
N GLY A 168 20.44 9.08 -7.72
CA GLY A 168 19.87 8.72 -6.43
C GLY A 168 19.10 9.87 -5.78
N ALA A 169 19.59 11.09 -5.86
CA ALA A 169 18.86 12.29 -5.42
C ALA A 169 17.58 12.53 -6.24
N GLY A 170 17.68 12.40 -7.56
CA GLY A 170 16.51 12.45 -8.46
C GLY A 170 15.48 11.37 -8.13
N GLN A 171 15.93 10.16 -7.84
CA GLN A 171 15.07 9.06 -7.41
C GLN A 171 14.39 9.35 -6.06
N ALA A 172 15.11 9.87 -5.08
CA ALA A 172 14.55 10.24 -3.78
C ALA A 172 13.46 11.32 -3.94
N LEU A 173 13.69 12.32 -4.79
CA LEU A 173 12.73 13.36 -5.12
C LEU A 173 11.51 12.79 -5.85
N TYR A 174 11.73 11.88 -6.82
CA TYR A 174 10.66 11.17 -7.51
C TYR A 174 9.78 10.36 -6.53
N LEU A 175 10.39 9.57 -5.65
CA LEU A 175 9.66 8.76 -4.66
C LEU A 175 8.80 9.63 -3.74
N ALA A 176 9.33 10.76 -3.30
CA ALA A 176 8.60 11.73 -2.49
C ALA A 176 7.39 12.31 -3.25
N ALA A 177 7.58 12.75 -4.50
CA ALA A 177 6.52 13.30 -5.34
C ALA A 177 5.46 12.23 -5.70
N ALA A 178 5.88 11.01 -6.03
CA ALA A 178 4.99 9.88 -6.30
C ALA A 178 4.14 9.52 -5.08
N THR A 179 4.74 9.52 -3.87
CA THR A 179 4.02 9.31 -2.61
C THR A 179 2.92 10.34 -2.41
N VAL A 180 3.19 11.62 -2.65
CA VAL A 180 2.17 12.68 -2.58
C VAL A 180 1.01 12.38 -3.52
N LEU A 181 1.30 12.06 -4.78
CA LEU A 181 0.27 11.82 -5.79
C LEU A 181 -0.57 10.57 -5.51
N LEU A 182 0.07 9.49 -5.06
CA LEU A 182 -0.61 8.24 -4.72
C LEU A 182 -1.52 8.41 -3.49
N VAL A 183 -1.03 9.05 -2.42
CA VAL A 183 -1.83 9.31 -1.21
C VAL A 183 -3.03 10.20 -1.50
N LEU A 184 -2.87 11.19 -2.38
CA LEU A 184 -3.96 12.10 -2.77
C LEU A 184 -4.87 11.53 -3.90
N GLY A 185 -4.67 10.27 -4.33
CA GLY A 185 -5.47 9.61 -5.35
C GLY A 185 -5.30 10.19 -6.77
N ARG A 186 -4.13 10.79 -7.07
CA ARG A 186 -3.82 11.40 -8.37
C ARG A 186 -3.02 10.46 -9.28
N GLU A 187 -3.36 9.18 -9.32
CA GLU A 187 -2.62 8.13 -10.05
C GLU A 187 -2.54 8.39 -11.56
N ARG A 188 -3.65 8.87 -12.16
CA ARG A 188 -3.66 9.22 -13.60
C ARG A 188 -2.69 10.36 -13.92
N ALA A 189 -2.60 11.34 -13.04
CA ALA A 189 -1.69 12.46 -13.20
C ALA A 189 -0.22 12.00 -13.07
N LEU A 190 0.06 11.07 -12.14
CA LEU A 190 1.37 10.44 -12.02
C LEU A 190 1.70 9.63 -13.28
N LEU A 191 0.76 8.83 -13.81
CA LEU A 191 0.97 8.12 -15.07
C LEU A 191 1.34 9.07 -16.22
N CYS A 192 0.59 10.16 -16.40
CA CYS A 192 0.87 11.14 -17.44
C CYS A 192 2.27 11.78 -17.26
N ALA A 193 2.68 12.06 -16.02
CA ALA A 193 4.00 12.61 -15.72
C ALA A 193 5.14 11.62 -16.02
N LEU A 194 4.87 10.32 -15.98
CA LEU A 194 5.83 9.25 -16.26
C LEU A 194 5.90 8.86 -17.74
N LEU A 195 4.97 9.32 -18.60
CA LEU A 195 4.96 8.98 -20.02
C LEU A 195 6.28 9.27 -20.76
N PRO A 196 7.05 10.32 -20.46
CA PRO A 196 8.35 10.53 -21.10
C PRO A 196 9.30 9.33 -20.93
N LEU A 197 9.21 8.58 -19.79
CA LEU A 197 10.02 7.38 -19.60
C LEU A 197 9.72 6.26 -20.61
N ALA A 198 8.53 6.25 -21.23
CA ALA A 198 8.23 5.29 -22.29
C ALA A 198 9.15 5.49 -23.53
N GLY A 199 9.75 6.68 -23.69
CA GLY A 199 10.80 6.93 -24.66
C GLY A 199 12.09 6.12 -24.42
N ALA A 200 12.20 5.40 -23.28
CA ALA A 200 13.27 4.45 -23.03
C ALA A 200 13.11 3.12 -23.80
N VAL A 201 11.92 2.81 -24.31
CA VAL A 201 11.66 1.52 -24.97
C VAL A 201 12.64 1.24 -26.14
N PRO A 202 12.95 2.23 -27.02
CA PRO A 202 13.97 2.01 -28.04
C PRO A 202 15.37 1.70 -27.50
N ALA A 203 15.71 2.10 -26.26
CA ALA A 203 17.01 1.84 -25.66
C ALA A 203 17.30 0.34 -25.43
N PHE A 204 16.30 -0.51 -25.49
CA PHE A 204 16.47 -1.98 -25.44
C PHE A 204 17.09 -2.55 -26.73
N ARG A 205 17.05 -1.81 -27.83
CA ARG A 205 17.58 -2.25 -29.11
C ARG A 205 18.61 -1.31 -29.73
N TYR A 206 18.55 -0.04 -29.33
CA TYR A 206 19.36 1.03 -29.91
C TYR A 206 20.08 1.79 -28.83
N ASP A 207 21.29 2.23 -29.11
CA ASP A 207 22.00 3.11 -28.20
C ASP A 207 21.48 4.55 -28.36
N LEU A 208 20.79 5.04 -27.32
CA LEU A 208 20.23 6.38 -27.33
C LEU A 208 21.31 7.42 -26.96
N PRO A 209 21.34 8.57 -27.64
CA PRO A 209 22.26 9.65 -27.28
C PRO A 209 22.09 10.08 -25.81
N GLU A 210 23.19 10.33 -25.11
CA GLU A 210 23.19 10.73 -23.70
C GLU A 210 22.30 11.95 -23.42
N PRO A 211 22.31 13.06 -24.22
CA PRO A 211 21.42 14.19 -23.95
C PRO A 211 19.95 13.82 -24.00
N PHE A 212 19.56 12.89 -24.89
CA PHE A 212 18.18 12.45 -24.99
C PHE A 212 17.77 11.61 -23.78
N ARG A 213 18.63 10.72 -23.27
CA ARG A 213 18.40 9.98 -22.03
C ARG A 213 18.19 10.91 -20.83
N ILE A 214 19.08 11.90 -20.67
CA ILE A 214 18.97 12.91 -19.61
C ILE A 214 17.69 13.73 -19.75
N ALA A 215 17.34 14.15 -20.95
CA ALA A 215 16.13 14.93 -21.21
C ALA A 215 14.85 14.17 -20.80
N LEU A 216 14.74 12.87 -21.11
CA LEU A 216 13.60 12.03 -20.70
C LEU A 216 13.50 11.88 -19.18
N LEU A 217 14.64 11.67 -18.51
CA LEU A 217 14.72 11.57 -17.05
C LEU A 217 14.28 12.87 -16.40
N LEU A 218 14.83 14.00 -16.83
CA LEU A 218 14.51 15.31 -16.28
C LEU A 218 13.07 15.73 -16.59
N ALA A 219 12.55 15.42 -17.77
CA ALA A 219 11.17 15.72 -18.13
C ALA A 219 10.18 14.99 -17.21
N SER A 220 10.38 13.67 -16.96
CA SER A 220 9.55 12.92 -16.04
C SER A 220 9.68 13.38 -14.60
N LEU A 221 10.88 13.64 -14.13
CA LEU A 221 11.13 14.12 -12.77
C LEU A 221 10.47 15.48 -12.53
N THR A 222 10.67 16.42 -13.46
CA THR A 222 10.08 17.76 -13.39
C THR A 222 8.55 17.69 -13.46
N ALA A 223 8.00 16.92 -14.40
CA ALA A 223 6.56 16.74 -14.52
C ALA A 223 5.95 16.18 -13.23
N THR A 224 6.54 15.12 -12.68
CA THR A 224 6.05 14.48 -11.45
C THR A 224 6.12 15.43 -10.27
N THR A 225 7.23 16.15 -10.11
CA THR A 225 7.42 17.12 -9.02
C THR A 225 6.45 18.31 -9.15
N CYS A 226 6.28 18.86 -10.35
CA CYS A 226 5.34 19.96 -10.59
C CYS A 226 3.88 19.55 -10.32
N VAL A 227 3.49 18.35 -10.75
CA VAL A 227 2.13 17.85 -10.50
C VAL A 227 1.91 17.59 -9.01
N ALA A 228 2.89 17.03 -8.29
CA ALA A 228 2.84 16.84 -6.85
C ALA A 228 2.75 18.18 -6.09
N ALA A 229 3.55 19.19 -6.47
CA ALA A 229 3.49 20.52 -5.88
C ALA A 229 2.14 21.20 -6.11
N ARG A 230 1.53 21.02 -7.30
CA ARG A 230 0.17 21.51 -7.58
C ARG A 230 -0.89 20.80 -6.71
N ALA A 231 -0.75 19.48 -6.53
CA ALA A 231 -1.70 18.68 -5.74
C ALA A 231 -1.67 19.04 -4.23
N LEU A 232 -0.58 19.60 -3.75
CA LEU A 232 -0.41 20.06 -2.37
C LEU A 232 -0.95 21.49 -2.12
N ARG A 233 -1.39 22.21 -3.16
CA ARG A 233 -1.96 23.55 -2.98
C ARG A 233 -3.27 23.47 -2.20
N PRO A 234 -3.48 24.36 -1.21
CA PRO A 234 -4.74 24.41 -0.45
C PRO A 234 -5.91 24.70 -1.39
N GLU A 235 -7.01 23.98 -1.22
CA GLU A 235 -8.26 24.31 -1.93
C GLU A 235 -8.98 25.46 -1.20
N PRO A 236 -9.53 26.44 -1.94
CA PRO A 236 -10.33 27.53 -1.34
C PRO A 236 -11.55 26.94 -0.60
N GLY A 237 -11.78 27.36 0.65
CA GLY A 237 -12.93 26.91 1.43
C GLY A 237 -12.71 25.68 2.31
N GLU A 238 -11.52 25.11 2.33
CA GLU A 238 -11.18 23.97 3.20
C GLU A 238 -11.32 24.38 4.68
N GLN A 239 -12.07 23.60 5.47
CA GLN A 239 -12.33 23.91 6.89
C GLN A 239 -11.05 23.76 7.75
N PRO A 240 -10.92 24.53 8.86
CA PRO A 240 -9.79 24.37 9.77
C PRO A 240 -9.78 22.95 10.37
N PRO A 241 -8.60 22.44 10.79
CA PRO A 241 -8.47 21.10 11.34
C PRO A 241 -9.39 20.91 12.55
N ARG A 242 -10.15 19.80 12.52
CA ARG A 242 -11.12 19.47 13.57
C ARG A 242 -10.49 18.79 14.78
N THR A 243 -9.27 18.27 14.65
CA THR A 243 -8.61 17.46 15.69
C THR A 243 -7.45 18.22 16.33
N ARG A 244 -7.49 18.35 17.66
CA ARG A 244 -6.39 18.93 18.46
C ARG A 244 -5.25 17.96 18.76
N GLY A 245 -5.42 16.66 18.56
CA GLY A 245 -4.41 15.63 18.79
C GLY A 245 -4.18 14.82 17.53
N GLY A 246 -2.93 14.64 17.12
CA GLY A 246 -2.57 13.84 15.95
C GLY A 246 -2.02 12.47 16.33
N PRO A 247 -2.01 11.53 15.38
CA PRO A 247 -1.40 10.23 15.59
C PRO A 247 0.10 10.41 15.92
N PRO A 248 0.62 9.67 16.93
CA PRO A 248 2.02 9.78 17.30
C PRO A 248 2.93 9.31 16.14
N PHE A 249 4.10 9.91 15.99
CA PHE A 249 5.07 9.50 14.95
C PHE A 249 5.45 8.03 15.08
N ALA A 250 5.55 7.53 16.33
CA ALA A 250 5.86 6.14 16.62
C ALA A 250 4.90 5.13 15.97
N ALA A 251 3.62 5.50 15.75
CA ALA A 251 2.65 4.64 15.08
C ALA A 251 3.01 4.37 13.61
N SER A 252 3.79 5.24 12.97
CA SER A 252 4.25 5.06 11.59
C SER A 252 5.56 4.27 11.46
N LEU A 253 6.28 4.07 12.58
CA LEU A 253 7.57 3.37 12.57
C LEU A 253 7.48 1.92 12.05
N PRO A 254 6.50 1.09 12.46
CA PRO A 254 6.37 -0.27 11.94
C PRO A 254 6.21 -0.33 10.42
N TYR A 255 5.55 0.67 9.82
CA TYR A 255 5.39 0.76 8.36
C TYR A 255 6.72 1.07 7.65
N GLY A 256 7.52 1.99 8.20
CA GLY A 256 8.88 2.24 7.73
C GLY A 256 9.76 1.01 7.84
N LEU A 257 9.72 0.30 8.97
CA LEU A 257 10.47 -0.94 9.19
C LEU A 257 10.02 -2.07 8.25
N PHE A 258 8.71 -2.18 7.97
CA PHE A 258 8.21 -3.10 6.94
C PHE A 258 8.74 -2.73 5.56
N GLY A 259 8.78 -1.42 5.22
CA GLY A 259 9.41 -0.92 4.01
C GLY A 259 10.88 -1.28 3.91
N LEU A 260 11.64 -1.17 5.01
CA LEU A 260 13.04 -1.57 5.07
C LEU A 260 13.21 -3.07 4.80
N GLY A 261 12.50 -3.92 5.54
CA GLY A 261 12.61 -5.37 5.41
C GLY A 261 12.19 -5.86 4.02
N SER A 262 11.06 -5.38 3.50
CA SER A 262 10.57 -5.73 2.16
C SER A 262 11.51 -5.21 1.06
N GLY A 263 12.05 -3.99 1.20
CA GLY A 263 13.01 -3.42 0.26
C GLY A 263 14.31 -4.21 0.17
N LEU A 264 14.86 -4.62 1.30
CA LEU A 264 16.05 -5.47 1.35
C LEU A 264 15.79 -6.85 0.70
N LEU A 265 14.63 -7.48 0.97
CA LEU A 265 14.27 -8.76 0.35
C LEU A 265 14.14 -8.65 -1.18
N VAL A 266 13.55 -7.57 -1.69
CA VAL A 266 13.49 -7.30 -3.13
C VAL A 266 14.88 -7.12 -3.73
N LEU A 267 15.78 -6.44 -3.02
CA LEU A 267 17.18 -6.30 -3.47
C LEU A 267 17.86 -7.65 -3.60
N TYR A 268 17.77 -8.49 -2.57
CA TYR A 268 18.39 -9.82 -2.61
C TYR A 268 17.80 -10.75 -3.69
N ALA A 269 16.56 -10.50 -4.10
CA ALA A 269 15.96 -11.22 -5.22
C ALA A 269 16.64 -10.92 -6.56
N GLY A 270 17.35 -9.79 -6.68
CA GLY A 270 18.11 -9.37 -7.85
C GLY A 270 17.29 -8.55 -8.86
N ALA A 271 18.02 -7.87 -9.76
CA ALA A 271 17.41 -6.94 -10.72
C ALA A 271 16.37 -7.61 -11.64
N ASP A 272 16.60 -8.84 -12.04
CA ASP A 272 15.70 -9.62 -12.90
C ASP A 272 14.33 -9.86 -12.24
N ALA A 273 14.33 -10.00 -10.91
CA ALA A 273 13.12 -10.23 -10.12
C ALA A 273 12.30 -8.94 -9.95
N VAL A 274 12.94 -7.77 -9.91
CA VAL A 274 12.30 -6.49 -9.63
C VAL A 274 11.19 -6.19 -10.65
N VAL A 275 11.41 -6.48 -11.93
CA VAL A 275 10.41 -6.22 -12.99
C VAL A 275 9.14 -7.04 -12.76
N ALA A 276 9.28 -8.36 -12.54
CA ALA A 276 8.14 -9.24 -12.29
C ALA A 276 7.42 -8.89 -10.98
N LEU A 277 8.16 -8.62 -9.90
CA LEU A 277 7.60 -8.20 -8.60
C LEU A 277 6.85 -6.87 -8.72
N THR A 278 7.41 -5.90 -9.44
CA THR A 278 6.79 -4.57 -9.59
C THR A 278 5.50 -4.65 -10.41
N LEU A 279 5.52 -5.39 -11.53
CA LEU A 279 4.30 -5.61 -12.34
C LEU A 279 3.24 -6.40 -11.57
N SER A 280 3.65 -7.31 -10.68
CA SER A 280 2.73 -8.08 -9.85
C SER A 280 2.00 -7.25 -8.79
N MET A 281 2.45 -6.02 -8.48
CA MET A 281 1.82 -5.16 -7.47
C MET A 281 0.37 -4.82 -7.78
N GLY A 282 0.03 -4.59 -9.07
CA GLY A 282 -1.35 -4.36 -9.48
C GLY A 282 -2.29 -5.55 -9.17
N PRO A 283 -1.99 -6.75 -9.66
CA PRO A 283 -2.70 -7.97 -9.28
C PRO A 283 -2.70 -8.25 -7.78
N ALA A 284 -1.59 -7.99 -7.08
CA ALA A 284 -1.49 -8.16 -5.64
C ALA A 284 -2.50 -7.29 -4.89
N GLU A 285 -2.60 -6.02 -5.27
CA GLU A 285 -3.54 -5.07 -4.68
C GLU A 285 -4.99 -5.45 -4.99
N TRP A 286 -5.29 -5.84 -6.23
CA TRP A 286 -6.63 -6.30 -6.61
C TRP A 286 -7.05 -7.52 -5.80
N LEU A 287 -6.18 -8.51 -5.63
CA LEU A 287 -6.45 -9.70 -4.81
C LEU A 287 -6.66 -9.35 -3.35
N LEU A 288 -5.89 -8.39 -2.81
CA LEU A 288 -6.05 -7.89 -1.45
C LEU A 288 -7.42 -7.23 -1.24
N HIS A 289 -7.82 -6.34 -2.14
CA HIS A 289 -9.15 -5.71 -2.09
C HIS A 289 -10.27 -6.73 -2.20
N ARG A 290 -10.15 -7.68 -3.14
CA ARG A 290 -11.12 -8.77 -3.31
C ARG A 290 -11.20 -9.66 -2.07
N PHE A 291 -10.07 -10.00 -1.46
CA PHE A 291 -10.02 -10.77 -0.22
C PHE A 291 -10.73 -10.03 0.91
N ARG A 292 -10.45 -8.73 1.09
CA ARG A 292 -11.06 -7.91 2.13
C ARG A 292 -12.58 -7.78 1.95
N GLY A 293 -13.06 -7.51 0.76
CA GLY A 293 -14.49 -7.45 0.47
C GLY A 293 -15.19 -8.79 0.71
N ALA A 294 -14.61 -9.90 0.23
CA ALA A 294 -15.16 -11.22 0.41
C ALA A 294 -15.15 -11.67 1.87
N SER A 295 -14.12 -11.32 2.67
CA SER A 295 -14.06 -11.64 4.10
C SER A 295 -15.16 -10.93 4.89
N LEU A 296 -15.44 -9.67 4.58
CA LEU A 296 -16.55 -8.92 5.19
C LEU A 296 -17.92 -9.53 4.84
N THR A 297 -18.13 -9.94 3.59
CA THR A 297 -19.35 -10.61 3.17
C THR A 297 -19.53 -11.93 3.94
N ARG A 298 -18.46 -12.73 4.08
CA ARG A 298 -18.51 -13.99 4.85
C ARG A 298 -18.76 -13.76 6.33
N LEU A 299 -18.21 -12.70 6.91
CA LEU A 299 -18.45 -12.33 8.31
C LEU A 299 -19.95 -12.06 8.59
N ARG A 300 -20.65 -11.48 7.60
CA ARG A 300 -22.10 -11.19 7.70
C ARG A 300 -22.99 -12.41 7.48
N LEU A 301 -22.53 -13.38 6.70
CA LEU A 301 -23.34 -14.55 6.29
C LEU A 301 -23.14 -15.77 7.19
N LEU A 302 -21.99 -15.92 7.83
CA LEU A 302 -21.65 -17.11 8.60
C LEU A 302 -21.92 -16.88 10.08
N THR A 303 -22.62 -17.84 10.70
CA THR A 303 -23.04 -17.76 12.11
C THR A 303 -22.05 -18.39 13.08
N THR A 304 -21.20 -19.32 12.60
CA THR A 304 -20.22 -20.00 13.45
C THR A 304 -18.79 -19.56 13.18
N ALA A 305 -17.98 -19.43 14.25
CA ALA A 305 -16.56 -19.09 14.14
C ALA A 305 -15.76 -20.17 13.39
N TYR A 306 -16.18 -21.41 13.41
CA TYR A 306 -15.53 -22.52 12.71
C TYR A 306 -15.69 -22.38 11.19
N GLU A 307 -16.93 -22.19 10.71
CA GLU A 307 -17.22 -21.99 9.29
C GLU A 307 -16.52 -20.74 8.75
N PHE A 308 -16.53 -19.67 9.53
CA PHE A 308 -15.82 -18.45 9.18
C PHE A 308 -14.31 -18.71 9.00
N ARG A 309 -13.65 -19.34 9.98
CA ARG A 309 -12.23 -19.70 9.88
C ARG A 309 -11.93 -20.53 8.64
N ARG A 310 -12.70 -21.59 8.40
CA ARG A 310 -12.53 -22.46 7.23
C ARG A 310 -12.68 -21.70 5.92
N ALA A 311 -13.69 -20.83 5.83
CA ALA A 311 -13.93 -19.99 4.65
C ALA A 311 -12.78 -19.03 4.40
N VAL A 312 -12.32 -18.32 5.44
CA VAL A 312 -11.20 -17.35 5.34
C VAL A 312 -9.89 -18.04 4.97
N THR A 313 -9.58 -19.19 5.59
CA THR A 313 -8.37 -19.96 5.24
C THR A 313 -8.41 -20.44 3.80
N GLY A 314 -9.54 -20.95 3.32
CA GLY A 314 -9.70 -21.34 1.92
C GLY A 314 -9.61 -20.16 0.95
N MET A 315 -10.10 -18.98 1.35
CA MET A 315 -9.93 -17.75 0.57
C MET A 315 -8.48 -17.29 0.53
N LEU A 316 -7.77 -17.34 1.66
CA LEU A 316 -6.35 -17.00 1.76
C LEU A 316 -5.52 -17.89 0.83
N ALA A 317 -5.70 -19.20 0.89
CA ALA A 317 -4.99 -20.15 0.05
C ALA A 317 -5.25 -19.90 -1.46
N ARG A 318 -6.51 -19.65 -1.85
CA ARG A 318 -6.85 -19.33 -3.25
C ARG A 318 -6.25 -18.00 -3.71
N SER A 319 -6.29 -16.97 -2.87
CA SER A 319 -5.75 -15.64 -3.23
C SER A 319 -4.23 -15.68 -3.32
N LEU A 320 -3.56 -16.36 -2.39
CA LEU A 320 -2.10 -16.57 -2.45
C LEU A 320 -1.72 -17.39 -3.68
N GLY A 321 -2.41 -18.50 -3.95
CA GLY A 321 -2.17 -19.32 -5.14
C GLY A 321 -2.38 -18.55 -6.44
N ALA A 322 -3.44 -17.75 -6.54
CA ALA A 322 -3.68 -16.87 -7.69
C ALA A 322 -2.57 -15.83 -7.86
N TYR A 323 -2.14 -15.19 -6.77
CA TYR A 323 -1.03 -14.24 -6.81
C TYR A 323 0.27 -14.89 -7.29
N LEU A 324 0.64 -16.04 -6.73
CA LEU A 324 1.84 -16.77 -7.12
C LEU A 324 1.77 -17.25 -8.58
N GLY A 325 0.59 -17.67 -9.05
CA GLY A 325 0.37 -18.00 -10.47
C GLY A 325 0.59 -16.81 -11.40
N VAL A 326 0.08 -15.62 -11.04
CA VAL A 326 0.34 -14.39 -11.80
C VAL A 326 1.82 -14.02 -11.76
N LEU A 327 2.46 -14.08 -10.61
CA LEU A 327 3.89 -13.78 -10.47
C LEU A 327 4.75 -14.75 -11.31
N ALA A 328 4.43 -16.05 -11.29
CA ALA A 328 5.09 -17.03 -12.13
C ALA A 328 4.92 -16.73 -13.63
N ALA A 329 3.70 -16.41 -14.06
CA ALA A 329 3.42 -16.02 -15.44
C ALA A 329 4.21 -14.79 -15.87
N LEU A 330 4.24 -13.75 -15.03
CA LEU A 330 5.02 -12.53 -15.28
C LEU A 330 6.53 -12.83 -15.37
N THR A 331 7.04 -13.68 -14.49
CA THR A 331 8.47 -14.09 -14.49
C THR A 331 8.82 -14.84 -15.77
N LEU A 332 8.00 -15.80 -16.17
CA LEU A 332 8.21 -16.57 -17.40
C LEU A 332 8.11 -15.68 -18.64
N THR A 333 7.15 -14.75 -18.67
CA THR A 333 7.01 -13.79 -19.77
C THR A 333 8.22 -12.86 -19.84
N ALA A 334 8.69 -12.32 -18.72
CA ALA A 334 9.88 -11.49 -18.69
C ALA A 334 11.11 -12.24 -19.19
N ALA A 335 11.29 -13.50 -18.78
CA ALA A 335 12.39 -14.33 -19.23
C ALA A 335 12.32 -14.69 -20.72
N ALA A 336 11.10 -14.87 -21.26
CA ALA A 336 10.90 -15.13 -22.69
C ALA A 336 11.21 -13.89 -23.56
N LEU A 337 10.84 -12.69 -23.06
CA LEU A 337 11.08 -11.42 -23.75
C LEU A 337 12.54 -10.95 -23.66
N TRP A 338 13.28 -11.43 -22.67
CA TRP A 338 14.66 -11.04 -22.39
C TRP A 338 15.58 -12.28 -22.39
N PRO A 339 15.91 -12.83 -23.57
CA PRO A 339 16.78 -13.99 -23.67
C PRO A 339 18.19 -13.64 -23.16
N GLY A 340 18.74 -14.50 -22.30
CA GLY A 340 20.07 -14.31 -21.69
C GLY A 340 20.03 -14.08 -20.18
N THR A 341 18.85 -13.93 -19.57
CA THR A 341 18.74 -13.93 -18.13
C THR A 341 18.77 -15.36 -17.58
N ALA A 342 19.55 -15.59 -16.52
CA ALA A 342 19.55 -16.86 -15.77
C ALA A 342 18.20 -17.08 -15.01
N ALA A 343 17.17 -16.32 -15.36
CA ALA A 343 15.88 -16.25 -14.68
C ALA A 343 15.08 -17.56 -14.75
N LEU A 344 15.35 -18.43 -15.70
CA LEU A 344 14.61 -19.70 -15.92
C LEU A 344 15.11 -20.88 -15.08
N ALA A 345 16.17 -20.71 -14.28
CA ALA A 345 16.57 -21.78 -13.38
C ALA A 345 15.46 -22.04 -12.33
N PRO A 346 14.98 -23.29 -12.18
CA PRO A 346 13.84 -23.60 -11.29
C PRO A 346 14.03 -23.10 -9.86
N GLY A 347 15.27 -23.14 -9.33
CA GLY A 347 15.60 -22.63 -8.01
C GLY A 347 15.42 -21.11 -7.88
N ARG A 348 15.70 -20.34 -8.94
CA ARG A 348 15.50 -18.88 -8.95
C ARG A 348 14.03 -18.51 -9.02
N ILE A 349 13.24 -19.20 -9.84
CA ILE A 349 11.78 -19.02 -9.89
C ILE A 349 11.19 -19.33 -8.52
N GLY A 350 11.57 -20.45 -7.90
CA GLY A 350 11.13 -20.81 -6.55
C GLY A 350 11.45 -19.74 -5.52
N SER A 351 12.68 -19.22 -5.51
CA SER A 351 13.09 -18.13 -4.62
C SER A 351 12.25 -16.87 -4.83
N LEU A 352 12.00 -16.49 -6.08
CA LEU A 352 11.19 -15.33 -6.40
C LEU A 352 9.74 -15.48 -5.94
N LEU A 353 9.15 -16.66 -6.12
CA LEU A 353 7.80 -16.96 -5.63
C LEU A 353 7.72 -16.90 -4.10
N LEU A 354 8.76 -17.37 -3.40
CA LEU A 354 8.83 -17.27 -1.94
C LEU A 354 8.92 -15.81 -1.49
N VAL A 355 9.77 -14.99 -2.12
CA VAL A 355 9.82 -13.55 -1.84
C VAL A 355 8.47 -12.88 -2.14
N GLY A 356 7.85 -13.21 -3.27
CA GLY A 356 6.51 -12.73 -3.60
C GLY A 356 5.47 -13.10 -2.54
N ALA A 357 5.49 -14.35 -2.04
CA ALA A 357 4.62 -14.79 -0.95
C ALA A 357 4.83 -13.96 0.32
N VAL A 358 6.10 -13.72 0.71
CA VAL A 358 6.45 -12.89 1.87
C VAL A 358 5.89 -11.48 1.71
N LEU A 359 6.09 -10.85 0.56
CA LEU A 359 5.63 -9.49 0.29
C LEU A 359 4.10 -9.40 0.31
N TRP A 360 3.39 -10.33 -0.34
CA TRP A 360 1.94 -10.30 -0.40
C TRP A 360 1.28 -10.59 0.96
N LEU A 361 1.79 -11.58 1.71
CA LEU A 361 1.32 -11.88 3.06
C LEU A 361 1.63 -10.74 4.03
N GLY A 362 2.79 -10.09 3.88
CA GLY A 362 3.16 -8.89 4.63
C GLY A 362 2.21 -7.73 4.38
N LEU A 363 1.86 -7.46 3.11
CA LEU A 363 0.86 -6.45 2.75
C LEU A 363 -0.53 -6.79 3.30
N LEU A 364 -0.91 -8.07 3.28
CA LEU A 364 -2.17 -8.51 3.85
C LEU A 364 -2.20 -8.31 5.36
N LEU A 365 -1.15 -8.68 6.09
CA LEU A 365 -1.01 -8.41 7.53
C LEU A 365 -1.05 -6.91 7.83
N GLN A 366 -0.37 -6.09 7.03
CA GLN A 366 -0.43 -4.63 7.14
C GLN A 366 -1.86 -4.11 7.00
N ALA A 367 -2.63 -4.61 6.04
CA ALA A 367 -4.01 -4.19 5.77
C ALA A 367 -4.98 -4.55 6.92
N PHE A 368 -4.64 -5.55 7.74
CA PHE A 368 -5.43 -5.99 8.90
C PHE A 368 -4.79 -5.65 10.26
N GLY A 369 -3.88 -4.67 10.29
CA GLY A 369 -3.30 -4.15 11.52
C GLY A 369 -2.11 -4.94 12.09
N GLY A 370 -1.65 -6.00 11.40
CA GLY A 370 -0.51 -6.83 11.82
C GLY A 370 0.86 -6.36 11.30
N VAL A 371 1.03 -5.08 11.00
CA VAL A 371 2.24 -4.56 10.35
C VAL A 371 3.53 -4.78 11.14
N SER A 372 3.47 -4.70 12.48
CA SER A 372 4.65 -4.92 13.34
C SER A 372 5.21 -6.33 13.20
N SER A 373 4.31 -7.34 13.13
CA SER A 373 4.70 -8.74 12.90
C SER A 373 5.28 -8.93 11.49
N ALA A 374 4.65 -8.32 10.48
CA ALA A 374 5.15 -8.35 9.10
C ALA A 374 6.55 -7.72 9.00
N ALA A 375 6.75 -6.56 9.62
CA ALA A 375 8.04 -5.87 9.66
C ALA A 375 9.12 -6.72 10.32
N ALA A 376 8.83 -7.30 11.50
CA ALA A 376 9.77 -8.15 12.22
C ALA A 376 10.20 -9.36 11.37
N VAL A 377 9.24 -10.07 10.75
CA VAL A 377 9.56 -11.25 9.92
C VAL A 377 10.36 -10.86 8.68
N CYS A 378 9.99 -9.77 7.99
CA CYS A 378 10.74 -9.30 6.82
C CYS A 378 12.16 -8.87 7.18
N LEU A 379 12.35 -8.17 8.30
CA LEU A 379 13.68 -7.76 8.77
C LEU A 379 14.54 -8.96 9.18
N LEU A 380 13.97 -9.93 9.89
CA LEU A 380 14.68 -11.15 10.26
C LEU A 380 15.07 -11.95 9.02
N ALA A 381 14.18 -12.07 8.04
CA ALA A 381 14.48 -12.76 6.78
C ALA A 381 15.57 -12.04 5.98
N ALA A 382 15.50 -10.70 5.89
CA ALA A 382 16.53 -9.91 5.23
C ALA A 382 17.88 -10.04 5.98
N GLY A 383 17.89 -9.94 7.31
CA GLY A 383 19.08 -10.14 8.12
C GLY A 383 19.67 -11.55 8.00
N ALA A 384 18.83 -12.57 7.93
CA ALA A 384 19.29 -13.94 7.68
C ALA A 384 19.98 -14.06 6.30
N GLN A 385 19.44 -13.42 5.26
CA GLN A 385 20.03 -13.43 3.92
C GLN A 385 21.38 -12.71 3.84
N THR A 386 21.64 -11.71 4.73
CA THR A 386 22.95 -11.05 4.80
C THR A 386 24.02 -11.92 5.46
N LEU A 387 23.62 -12.78 6.40
CA LEU A 387 24.53 -13.57 7.22
C LEU A 387 24.75 -14.97 6.66
N MET A 388 23.84 -15.47 5.82
CA MET A 388 23.89 -16.82 5.24
C MET A 388 24.51 -16.82 3.83
N PRO A 389 25.09 -17.94 3.41
CA PRO A 389 25.54 -18.06 2.02
C PRO A 389 24.37 -17.88 1.03
N PRO A 390 24.62 -17.35 -0.18
CA PRO A 390 23.55 -17.09 -1.16
C PRO A 390 22.68 -18.31 -1.49
N ALA A 391 23.22 -19.52 -1.40
CA ALA A 391 22.49 -20.76 -1.59
C ALA A 391 21.40 -21.01 -0.53
N ALA A 392 21.50 -20.40 0.65
CA ALA A 392 20.52 -20.54 1.72
C ALA A 392 19.42 -19.45 1.68
N ALA A 393 19.51 -18.45 0.80
CA ALA A 393 18.51 -17.39 0.67
C ALA A 393 17.07 -17.92 0.48
N PRO A 394 16.81 -18.99 -0.34
CA PRO A 394 15.48 -19.58 -0.46
C PRO A 394 14.93 -20.14 0.85
N VAL A 395 15.81 -20.68 1.71
CA VAL A 395 15.42 -21.23 3.01
C VAL A 395 14.91 -20.11 3.93
N ALA A 396 15.62 -18.98 4.00
CA ALA A 396 15.21 -17.82 4.78
C ALA A 396 13.87 -17.23 4.28
N ALA A 397 13.71 -17.10 2.96
CA ALA A 397 12.46 -16.64 2.36
C ALA A 397 11.31 -17.63 2.60
N GLY A 398 11.57 -18.94 2.49
CA GLY A 398 10.60 -20.00 2.76
C GLY A 398 10.13 -20.02 4.21
N ALA A 399 11.06 -19.92 5.16
CA ALA A 399 10.74 -19.82 6.58
C ALA A 399 9.89 -18.57 6.88
N ALA A 400 10.27 -17.41 6.33
CA ALA A 400 9.51 -16.19 6.47
C ALA A 400 8.09 -16.31 5.89
N ALA A 401 7.95 -16.88 4.68
CA ALA A 401 6.65 -17.12 4.05
C ALA A 401 5.77 -18.04 4.92
N ALA A 402 6.33 -19.11 5.47
CA ALA A 402 5.62 -20.03 6.36
C ALA A 402 5.15 -19.33 7.65
N VAL A 403 6.03 -18.57 8.31
CA VAL A 403 5.69 -17.81 9.52
C VAL A 403 4.60 -16.78 9.20
N LEU A 404 4.72 -16.00 8.13
CA LEU A 404 3.70 -15.03 7.73
C LEU A 404 2.37 -15.71 7.38
N CYS A 405 2.39 -16.87 6.74
CA CYS A 405 1.18 -17.64 6.42
C CYS A 405 0.44 -18.04 7.70
N VAL A 406 1.17 -18.55 8.71
CA VAL A 406 0.60 -18.90 10.02
C VAL A 406 0.06 -17.68 10.73
N LEU A 407 0.84 -16.59 10.83
CA LEU A 407 0.42 -15.35 11.47
C LEU A 407 -0.83 -14.76 10.82
N THR A 408 -0.86 -14.74 9.48
CA THR A 408 -2.00 -14.26 8.70
C THR A 408 -3.23 -15.15 8.94
N GLY A 409 -3.04 -16.48 8.91
CA GLY A 409 -4.12 -17.43 9.19
C GLY A 409 -4.70 -17.25 10.59
N VAL A 410 -3.86 -17.10 11.62
CA VAL A 410 -4.28 -16.88 13.01
C VAL A 410 -4.97 -15.52 13.19
N LEU A 411 -4.43 -14.46 12.62
CA LEU A 411 -5.00 -13.12 12.71
C LEU A 411 -6.37 -13.04 12.02
N LEU A 412 -6.45 -13.50 10.77
CA LEU A 412 -7.66 -13.43 9.97
C LEU A 412 -8.74 -14.44 10.40
N ALA A 413 -8.37 -15.47 11.16
CA ALA A 413 -9.32 -16.40 11.77
C ALA A 413 -10.18 -15.75 12.87
N ARG A 414 -9.79 -14.57 13.36
CA ARG A 414 -10.53 -13.83 14.40
C ARG A 414 -11.56 -12.91 13.75
N PRO A 415 -12.87 -13.06 14.01
CA PRO A 415 -13.91 -12.19 13.43
C PRO A 415 -13.71 -10.70 13.77
N THR A 416 -13.10 -10.40 14.93
CA THR A 416 -12.85 -9.04 15.41
C THR A 416 -11.88 -8.24 14.53
N THR A 417 -10.94 -8.90 13.81
CA THR A 417 -9.98 -8.24 12.93
C THR A 417 -10.60 -7.69 11.65
N HIS A 418 -11.84 -8.09 11.32
CA HIS A 418 -12.56 -7.65 10.13
C HIS A 418 -13.53 -6.49 10.37
N ARG A 419 -13.56 -5.93 11.59
CA ARG A 419 -14.49 -4.86 11.98
C ARG A 419 -13.97 -3.45 11.69
N PHE A 420 -12.75 -3.30 11.13
CA PHE A 420 -12.11 -2.00 10.85
C PHE A 420 -12.00 -1.71 9.35
#